data_540c2fcbf6b2fb7634178b09a03f5370
#
_entry.id   540c2fcbf6b2fb7634178b09a03f5370
#
_cell.length_a   1.000
_cell.length_b   1.000
_cell.length_c   1.000
_cell.angle_alpha   90.00
_cell.angle_beta   90.00
_cell.angle_gamma   90.00
#
_symmetry.space_group_name_H-M   'P 1'
#
loop_
_entity.id
_entity.type
_entity.pdbx_description
1 polymer ?
#
loop_
_entity_poly.entity_id
_entity_poly.type
_entity_poly.pdbx_seq_one_letter_code
_entity_poly.pdbx_strand_id
1 'polypeptide(L)'
;AETQAILNYNMRHPRFCRPSGWGATPAFTRRFNNPYREWIGAAIRADFWGYAAAGNPELAAEFAYRDACWTHTKNGIYAEMFVAAVISAAFCESDPEKLIRIGLSEIPANCRFAEAVRLSLQWKKEAPTWEQFMDKLDERYKNMHCVHAINNLQIVVMALLYGNSTIDRNCALAVMGGMDTDCTAATIGSITGILNPESHLAERLNDTIEPNFIGESVCSMKALAERTLAVHRKIRECAK
;
A
#
# COMPACT_ATOMS: atom_id res chain seq x y z
N ALA A 1 -13.57 -4.16 -2.93
CA ALA A 1 -14.36 -5.40 -2.86
C ALA A 1 -14.73 -5.77 -1.42
N GLU A 2 -13.77 -5.82 -0.49
CA GLU A 2 -14.02 -6.17 0.93
C GLU A 2 -14.94 -5.15 1.62
N THR A 3 -14.69 -3.87 1.44
CA THR A 3 -15.54 -2.81 2.01
C THR A 3 -16.98 -2.92 1.51
N GLN A 4 -17.16 -3.19 0.22
CA GLN A 4 -18.48 -3.38 -0.36
C GLN A 4 -19.14 -4.68 0.12
N ALA A 5 -18.36 -5.76 0.30
CA ALA A 5 -18.87 -7.00 0.87
C ALA A 5 -19.34 -6.83 2.32
N ILE A 6 -18.55 -6.12 3.14
CA ILE A 6 -18.90 -5.79 4.53
C ILE A 6 -20.14 -4.88 4.59
N LEU A 7 -20.23 -3.88 3.73
CA LEU A 7 -21.40 -3.00 3.62
C LEU A 7 -22.63 -3.80 3.20
N ASN A 8 -22.53 -4.64 2.17
CA ASN A 8 -23.61 -5.48 1.69
C ASN A 8 -24.08 -6.50 2.73
N TYR A 9 -23.12 -7.11 3.47
CA TYR A 9 -23.44 -8.00 4.58
C TYR A 9 -24.23 -7.26 5.66
N ASN A 10 -23.76 -6.09 6.08
CA ASN A 10 -24.42 -5.29 7.10
C ASN A 10 -25.79 -4.80 6.68
N MET A 11 -25.97 -4.42 5.40
CA MET A 11 -27.26 -4.00 4.86
C MET A 11 -28.30 -5.13 4.80
N ARG A 12 -27.86 -6.38 4.64
CA ARG A 12 -28.77 -7.55 4.58
C ARG A 12 -29.12 -8.14 5.95
N HIS A 13 -28.39 -7.78 7.00
CA HIS A 13 -28.65 -8.30 8.34
C HIS A 13 -29.58 -7.39 9.15
N PRO A 14 -30.81 -7.86 9.51
CA PRO A 14 -31.80 -7.06 10.24
C PRO A 14 -31.31 -6.49 11.58
N ARG A 15 -30.29 -7.13 12.19
CA ARG A 15 -29.68 -6.66 13.44
C ARG A 15 -28.92 -5.34 13.27
N PHE A 16 -28.51 -5.00 12.06
CA PHE A 16 -27.70 -3.83 11.74
C PHE A 16 -28.46 -2.78 10.93
N CYS A 17 -29.57 -3.18 10.29
CA CYS A 17 -30.53 -2.30 9.64
C CYS A 17 -31.57 -1.82 10.66
N ARG A 18 -31.19 -0.90 11.56
CA ARG A 18 -32.18 -0.23 12.39
C ARG A 18 -32.86 0.89 11.59
N PRO A 19 -34.20 1.09 11.77
CA PRO A 19 -34.96 2.16 11.12
C PRO A 19 -34.45 3.59 11.43
N SER A 20 -33.55 3.74 12.38
CA SER A 20 -32.99 5.00 12.87
C SER A 20 -31.77 5.53 12.13
N GLY A 21 -31.48 5.07 10.89
CA GLY A 21 -30.39 5.63 10.09
C GLY A 21 -28.97 5.26 10.55
N TRP A 22 -28.79 4.21 11.31
CA TRP A 22 -27.49 3.67 11.68
C TRP A 22 -26.86 2.94 10.48
N GLY A 23 -26.33 3.71 9.56
CA GLY A 23 -25.44 3.19 8.50
C GLY A 23 -24.20 2.54 9.11
N ALA A 24 -23.60 1.60 8.40
CA ALA A 24 -22.30 1.06 8.76
C ALA A 24 -21.28 2.21 8.85
N THR A 25 -20.65 2.37 10.01
CA THR A 25 -19.61 3.38 10.21
C THR A 25 -18.23 2.74 10.12
N PRO A 26 -17.16 3.49 9.78
CA PRO A 26 -15.81 2.97 9.80
C PRO A 26 -15.43 2.35 11.15
N ALA A 27 -15.87 2.93 12.26
CA ALA A 27 -15.62 2.40 13.60
C ALA A 27 -16.20 1.01 13.82
N PHE A 28 -17.34 0.71 13.17
CA PHE A 28 -17.99 -0.59 13.23
C PHE A 28 -17.39 -1.56 12.21
N THR A 29 -17.32 -1.18 10.92
CA THR A 29 -16.97 -2.08 9.81
C THR A 29 -15.56 -2.65 9.95
N ARG A 30 -14.60 -1.85 10.39
CA ARG A 30 -13.21 -2.29 10.59
C ARG A 30 -12.99 -3.29 11.72
N ARG A 31 -13.98 -3.50 12.60
CA ARG A 31 -13.87 -4.38 13.77
C ARG A 31 -14.82 -5.55 13.76
N PHE A 32 -16.03 -5.35 13.21
CA PHE A 32 -17.09 -6.35 13.28
C PHE A 32 -16.75 -7.55 12.38
N ASN A 33 -16.59 -8.73 13.01
CA ASN A 33 -16.23 -9.98 12.32
C ASN A 33 -15.04 -9.85 11.36
N ASN A 34 -14.08 -9.00 11.68
CA ASN A 34 -12.93 -8.72 10.85
C ASN A 34 -11.61 -9.15 11.55
N PRO A 35 -11.20 -10.43 11.40
CA PRO A 35 -9.90 -10.89 11.91
C PRO A 35 -8.72 -10.32 11.11
N TYR A 36 -8.93 -9.85 9.88
CA TYR A 36 -7.92 -9.40 8.92
C TYR A 36 -7.56 -7.91 9.03
N ARG A 37 -8.01 -7.24 10.07
CA ARG A 37 -7.90 -5.79 10.25
C ARG A 37 -6.50 -5.20 10.36
N GLU A 38 -5.46 -6.02 10.46
CA GLU A 38 -4.05 -5.60 10.42
C GLU A 38 -3.27 -6.32 9.30
N TRP A 39 -3.97 -6.95 8.34
CA TRP A 39 -3.36 -7.57 7.18
C TRP A 39 -3.05 -6.55 6.08
N ILE A 40 -2.37 -6.99 5.03
CA ILE A 40 -1.85 -6.10 3.98
C ILE A 40 -2.92 -5.55 3.02
N GLY A 41 -4.15 -6.03 3.06
CA GLY A 41 -5.21 -5.68 2.11
C GLY A 41 -5.57 -4.19 2.00
N ALA A 42 -5.20 -3.36 2.99
CA ALA A 42 -5.27 -1.91 2.84
C ALA A 42 -4.07 -1.37 2.04
N ALA A 43 -2.86 -1.81 2.38
CA ALA A 43 -1.65 -1.31 1.75
C ALA A 43 -1.59 -1.57 0.23
N ILE A 44 -2.09 -2.72 -0.26
CA ILE A 44 -2.09 -3.02 -1.70
C ILE A 44 -2.94 -2.05 -2.54
N ARG A 45 -3.91 -1.36 -1.97
CA ARG A 45 -4.74 -0.38 -2.69
C ARG A 45 -4.34 1.08 -2.45
N ALA A 46 -3.22 1.31 -1.78
CA ALA A 46 -2.70 2.64 -1.45
C ALA A 46 -2.26 3.47 -2.67
N ASP A 47 -1.93 2.81 -3.76
CA ASP A 47 -1.26 3.38 -4.93
C ASP A 47 -1.97 4.61 -5.48
N PHE A 48 -3.30 4.52 -5.67
CA PHE A 48 -4.09 5.63 -6.19
C PHE A 48 -3.99 6.89 -5.32
N TRP A 49 -3.94 6.75 -4.01
CA TRP A 49 -3.82 7.89 -3.10
C TRP A 49 -2.47 8.58 -3.24
N GLY A 50 -1.40 7.81 -3.44
CA GLY A 50 -0.07 8.34 -3.76
C GLY A 50 -0.03 9.07 -5.11
N TYR A 51 -0.63 8.50 -6.15
CA TYR A 51 -0.70 9.11 -7.47
C TYR A 51 -1.55 10.39 -7.49
N ALA A 52 -2.73 10.34 -6.86
CA ALA A 52 -3.64 11.48 -6.81
C ALA A 52 -3.05 12.68 -6.07
N ALA A 53 -2.25 12.42 -5.03
CA ALA A 53 -1.56 13.44 -4.23
C ALA A 53 -0.05 13.50 -4.53
N ALA A 54 0.38 13.25 -5.78
CA ALA A 54 1.79 13.24 -6.18
C ALA A 54 2.54 14.49 -5.70
N GLY A 55 3.67 14.30 -5.00
CA GLY A 55 4.48 15.35 -4.41
C GLY A 55 3.94 15.96 -3.11
N ASN A 56 2.86 15.41 -2.55
CA ASN A 56 2.32 15.80 -1.25
C ASN A 56 2.06 14.56 -0.36
N PRO A 57 3.10 14.03 0.31
CA PRO A 57 3.02 12.82 1.12
C PRO A 57 1.99 12.90 2.26
N GLU A 58 1.87 14.05 2.93
CA GLU A 58 0.91 14.28 4.00
C GLU A 58 -0.54 14.08 3.50
N LEU A 59 -0.88 14.69 2.38
CA LEU A 59 -2.21 14.57 1.78
C LEU A 59 -2.48 13.13 1.30
N ALA A 60 -1.47 12.46 0.72
CA ALA A 60 -1.57 11.06 0.33
C ALA A 60 -1.87 10.15 1.53
N ALA A 61 -1.16 10.36 2.64
CA ALA A 61 -1.39 9.63 3.89
C ALA A 61 -2.77 9.91 4.48
N GLU A 62 -3.26 11.16 4.41
CA GLU A 62 -4.62 11.51 4.85
C GLU A 62 -5.69 10.76 4.05
N PHE A 63 -5.56 10.72 2.72
CA PHE A 63 -6.49 9.99 1.87
C PHE A 63 -6.45 8.48 2.17
N ALA A 64 -5.26 7.91 2.28
CA ALA A 64 -5.07 6.51 2.66
C ALA A 64 -5.67 6.20 4.04
N TYR A 65 -5.52 7.09 5.03
CA TYR A 65 -6.17 6.93 6.32
C TYR A 65 -7.69 6.84 6.20
N ARG A 66 -8.30 7.70 5.40
CA ARG A 66 -9.75 7.73 5.18
C ARG A 66 -10.25 6.44 4.52
N ASP A 67 -9.50 5.90 3.57
CA ASP A 67 -9.81 4.61 2.94
C ASP A 67 -9.59 3.45 3.91
N ALA A 68 -8.39 3.32 4.48
CA ALA A 68 -8.02 2.22 5.35
C ALA A 68 -8.96 2.05 6.54
N CYS A 69 -9.44 3.14 7.13
CA CYS A 69 -10.24 3.10 8.35
C CYS A 69 -11.62 2.44 8.17
N TRP A 70 -12.07 2.16 6.96
CA TRP A 70 -13.28 1.39 6.69
C TRP A 70 -13.10 -0.10 6.93
N THR A 71 -11.89 -0.62 6.72
CA THR A 71 -11.61 -2.06 6.71
C THR A 71 -10.51 -2.48 7.68
N HIS A 72 -9.63 -1.57 8.08
CA HIS A 72 -8.44 -1.88 8.87
C HIS A 72 -8.34 -1.07 10.16
N THR A 73 -7.41 -1.48 11.02
CA THR A 73 -7.07 -0.80 12.28
C THR A 73 -5.56 -0.76 12.46
N LYS A 74 -5.08 0.16 13.30
CA LYS A 74 -3.67 0.17 13.76
C LYS A 74 -2.66 0.01 12.61
N ASN A 75 -1.83 -1.05 12.66
CA ASN A 75 -0.76 -1.27 11.70
C ASN A 75 -1.24 -1.48 10.26
N GLY A 76 -2.47 -1.99 10.03
CA GLY A 76 -3.06 -2.06 8.70
C GLY A 76 -3.35 -0.66 8.11
N ILE A 77 -3.82 0.28 8.94
CA ILE A 77 -4.00 1.68 8.53
C ILE A 77 -2.65 2.36 8.28
N TYR A 78 -1.72 2.22 9.22
CA TYR A 78 -0.40 2.85 9.10
C TYR A 78 0.40 2.35 7.91
N ALA A 79 0.23 1.09 7.53
CA ALA A 79 0.84 0.49 6.35
C ALA A 79 0.33 1.16 5.05
N GLU A 80 -0.99 1.37 4.92
CA GLU A 80 -1.56 2.07 3.76
C GLU A 80 -1.09 3.53 3.69
N MET A 81 -1.12 4.26 4.82
CA MET A 81 -0.63 5.63 4.92
C MET A 81 0.85 5.73 4.49
N PHE A 82 1.69 4.82 5.00
CA PHE A 82 3.11 4.76 4.66
C PHE A 82 3.32 4.54 3.15
N VAL A 83 2.66 3.55 2.57
CA VAL A 83 2.78 3.24 1.13
C VAL A 83 2.35 4.43 0.27
N ALA A 84 1.18 5.02 0.56
CA ALA A 84 0.69 6.18 -0.17
C ALA A 84 1.66 7.37 -0.09
N ALA A 85 2.24 7.64 1.09
CA ALA A 85 3.22 8.70 1.30
C ALA A 85 4.52 8.44 0.51
N VAL A 86 5.04 7.20 0.53
CA VAL A 86 6.23 6.79 -0.24
C VAL A 86 5.99 6.96 -1.75
N ILE A 87 4.86 6.50 -2.26
CA ILE A 87 4.50 6.63 -3.68
C ILE A 87 4.37 8.11 -4.06
N SER A 88 3.71 8.92 -3.25
CA SER A 88 3.60 10.36 -3.47
C SER A 88 4.96 11.05 -3.51
N ALA A 89 5.86 10.70 -2.57
CA ALA A 89 7.20 11.26 -2.50
C ALA A 89 8.09 10.86 -3.69
N ALA A 90 7.90 9.66 -4.25
CA ALA A 90 8.69 9.14 -5.37
C ALA A 90 8.62 10.01 -6.64
N PHE A 91 7.60 10.84 -6.79
CA PHE A 91 7.52 11.83 -7.87
C PHE A 91 8.52 12.99 -7.73
N CYS A 92 9.12 13.18 -6.55
CA CYS A 92 10.02 14.31 -6.24
C CYS A 92 11.35 13.90 -5.59
N GLU A 93 11.46 12.66 -5.13
CA GLU A 93 12.65 12.13 -4.47
C GLU A 93 12.98 10.75 -5.06
N SER A 94 14.26 10.47 -5.29
CA SER A 94 14.71 9.19 -5.86
C SER A 94 15.55 8.33 -4.90
N ASP A 95 15.98 8.90 -3.77
CA ASP A 95 16.77 8.17 -2.77
C ASP A 95 15.87 7.23 -1.95
N PRO A 96 16.08 5.89 -1.99
CA PRO A 96 15.24 4.93 -1.29
C PRO A 96 15.16 5.15 0.23
N GLU A 97 16.27 5.51 0.89
CA GLU A 97 16.24 5.75 2.33
C GLU A 97 15.43 7.00 2.69
N LYS A 98 15.55 8.06 1.87
CA LYS A 98 14.75 9.27 2.08
C LYS A 98 13.27 9.00 1.86
N LEU A 99 12.90 8.25 0.82
CA LEU A 99 11.51 7.84 0.58
C LEU A 99 10.94 7.10 1.79
N ILE A 100 11.67 6.14 2.34
CA ILE A 100 11.26 5.39 3.54
C ILE A 100 11.10 6.33 4.74
N ARG A 101 12.01 7.30 4.92
CA ARG A 101 11.93 8.28 6.02
C ARG A 101 10.74 9.23 5.88
N ILE A 102 10.40 9.64 4.65
CA ILE A 102 9.19 10.43 4.35
C ILE A 102 7.95 9.59 4.70
N GLY A 103 7.87 8.33 4.27
CA GLY A 103 6.77 7.45 4.68
C GLY A 103 6.64 7.30 6.19
N LEU A 104 7.76 7.22 6.91
CA LEU A 104 7.78 7.14 8.38
C LEU A 104 7.30 8.43 9.07
N SER A 105 7.49 9.61 8.46
CA SER A 105 7.00 10.88 9.05
C SER A 105 5.49 11.01 9.03
N GLU A 106 4.81 10.29 8.13
CA GLU A 106 3.37 10.35 7.95
C GLU A 106 2.57 9.36 8.82
N ILE A 107 3.25 8.59 9.67
CA ILE A 107 2.62 7.61 10.56
C ILE A 107 3.04 7.81 12.01
N PRO A 108 2.26 7.29 13.00
CA PRO A 108 2.64 7.43 14.41
C PRO A 108 4.02 6.83 14.69
N ALA A 109 4.94 7.64 15.22
CA ALA A 109 6.33 7.25 15.46
C ALA A 109 6.49 6.04 16.40
N ASN A 110 5.57 5.86 17.35
CA ASN A 110 5.62 4.83 18.39
C ASN A 110 4.71 3.63 18.06
N CYS A 111 4.41 3.36 16.78
CA CYS A 111 3.66 2.16 16.40
C CYS A 111 4.60 1.01 16.03
N ARG A 112 4.10 -0.23 16.12
CA ARG A 112 4.86 -1.45 15.79
C ARG A 112 5.31 -1.48 14.33
N PHE A 113 4.51 -0.92 13.42
CA PHE A 113 4.87 -0.83 12.01
C PHE A 113 6.06 0.12 11.80
N ALA A 114 6.06 1.30 12.42
CA ALA A 114 7.20 2.23 12.34
C ALA A 114 8.48 1.66 12.97
N GLU A 115 8.35 0.90 14.07
CA GLU A 115 9.47 0.15 14.65
C GLU A 115 10.03 -0.87 13.65
N ALA A 116 9.18 -1.65 12.99
CA ALA A 116 9.57 -2.66 12.02
C ALA A 116 10.29 -2.03 10.81
N VAL A 117 9.80 -0.90 10.28
CA VAL A 117 10.46 -0.20 9.17
C VAL A 117 11.84 0.35 9.60
N ARG A 118 11.95 0.94 10.79
CA ARG A 118 13.26 1.36 11.32
C ARG A 118 14.23 0.20 11.51
N LEU A 119 13.72 -0.95 11.95
CA LEU A 119 14.50 -2.17 12.08
C LEU A 119 15.02 -2.66 10.72
N SER A 120 14.22 -2.52 9.64
CA SER A 120 14.69 -2.81 8.27
C SER A 120 15.88 -1.94 7.88
N LEU A 121 15.85 -0.64 8.17
CA LEU A 121 16.99 0.26 7.93
C LEU A 121 18.25 -0.12 8.73
N GLN A 122 18.07 -0.63 9.94
CA GLN A 122 19.17 -1.18 10.73
C GLN A 122 19.70 -2.49 10.12
N TRP A 123 18.82 -3.42 9.78
CA TRP A 123 19.18 -4.69 9.17
C TRP A 123 19.90 -4.54 7.84
N LYS A 124 19.58 -3.49 7.05
CA LYS A 124 20.33 -3.19 5.82
C LYS A 124 21.84 -3.01 6.06
N LYS A 125 22.22 -2.52 7.24
CA LYS A 125 23.63 -2.36 7.63
C LYS A 125 24.26 -3.65 8.13
N GLU A 126 23.47 -4.52 8.76
CA GLU A 126 23.92 -5.75 9.41
C GLU A 126 23.88 -6.96 8.46
N ALA A 127 22.97 -6.96 7.50
CA ALA A 127 22.73 -8.04 6.54
C ALA A 127 23.02 -7.50 5.12
N PRO A 128 24.23 -7.67 4.58
CA PRO A 128 24.59 -7.14 3.26
C PRO A 128 23.89 -7.85 2.10
N THR A 129 23.31 -9.05 2.31
CA THR A 129 22.60 -9.79 1.25
C THR A 129 21.13 -9.95 1.56
N TRP A 130 20.35 -10.22 0.50
CA TRP A 130 18.92 -10.50 0.61
C TRP A 130 18.61 -11.71 1.48
N GLU A 131 19.39 -12.77 1.33
CA GLU A 131 19.23 -14.03 2.06
C GLU A 131 19.40 -13.81 3.57
N GLN A 132 20.44 -13.07 3.96
CA GLN A 132 20.68 -12.73 5.37
C GLN A 132 19.56 -11.86 5.97
N PHE A 133 18.97 -10.99 5.16
CA PHE A 133 17.77 -10.27 5.59
C PHE A 133 16.60 -11.22 5.79
N MET A 134 16.36 -12.14 4.87
CA MET A 134 15.27 -13.10 4.97
C MET A 134 15.41 -14.00 6.20
N ASP A 135 16.61 -14.45 6.53
CA ASP A 135 16.87 -15.21 7.75
C ASP A 135 16.45 -14.43 9.02
N LYS A 136 16.76 -13.12 9.07
CA LYS A 136 16.34 -12.26 10.19
C LYS A 136 14.83 -12.04 10.22
N LEU A 137 14.20 -11.87 9.06
CA LEU A 137 12.76 -11.69 8.94
C LEU A 137 12.01 -12.93 9.43
N ASP A 138 12.42 -14.12 8.97
CA ASP A 138 11.80 -15.40 9.30
C ASP A 138 11.94 -15.71 10.80
N GLU A 139 13.11 -15.50 11.38
CA GLU A 139 13.29 -15.68 12.83
C GLU A 139 12.41 -14.74 13.65
N ARG A 140 12.32 -13.46 13.24
CA ARG A 140 11.52 -12.48 13.99
C ARG A 140 10.03 -12.73 13.88
N TYR A 141 9.54 -13.18 12.73
CA TYR A 141 8.12 -13.31 12.45
C TYR A 141 7.60 -14.75 12.28
N LYS A 142 8.35 -15.74 12.73
CA LYS A 142 8.00 -17.17 12.65
C LYS A 142 6.59 -17.52 13.17
N ASN A 143 6.02 -16.70 14.04
CA ASN A 143 4.67 -16.86 14.59
C ASN A 143 3.67 -15.82 14.06
N MET A 144 4.04 -15.00 13.09
CA MET A 144 3.16 -14.02 12.49
C MET A 144 2.55 -14.60 11.21
N HIS A 145 1.28 -14.28 10.96
CA HIS A 145 0.61 -14.73 9.75
C HIS A 145 1.28 -14.13 8.50
N CYS A 146 1.42 -14.93 7.44
CA CYS A 146 2.10 -14.53 6.20
C CYS A 146 1.46 -13.34 5.47
N VAL A 147 0.20 -13.02 5.74
CA VAL A 147 -0.54 -11.88 5.14
C VAL A 147 -0.53 -10.62 6.04
N HIS A 148 0.15 -10.64 7.18
CA HIS A 148 0.17 -9.48 8.07
C HIS A 148 0.93 -8.30 7.43
N ALA A 149 0.43 -7.06 7.63
CA ALA A 149 1.02 -5.87 7.01
C ALA A 149 2.49 -5.62 7.40
N ILE A 150 2.89 -5.92 8.63
CA ILE A 150 4.23 -5.60 9.14
C ILE A 150 5.32 -6.38 8.40
N ASN A 151 5.25 -7.72 8.37
CA ASN A 151 6.27 -8.56 7.73
C ASN A 151 6.34 -8.33 6.21
N ASN A 152 5.18 -8.21 5.55
CA ASN A 152 5.11 -7.96 4.11
C ASN A 152 5.70 -6.60 3.73
N LEU A 153 5.38 -5.55 4.44
CA LEU A 153 5.93 -4.22 4.12
C LEU A 153 7.42 -4.10 4.45
N GLN A 154 7.97 -4.92 5.36
CA GLN A 154 9.42 -5.02 5.51
C GLN A 154 10.07 -5.64 4.27
N ILE A 155 9.44 -6.62 3.61
CA ILE A 155 9.89 -7.14 2.32
C ILE A 155 9.91 -6.02 1.27
N VAL A 156 8.84 -5.21 1.17
CA VAL A 156 8.78 -4.07 0.24
C VAL A 156 9.90 -3.06 0.51
N VAL A 157 10.09 -2.66 1.76
CA VAL A 157 11.15 -1.73 2.17
C VAL A 157 12.54 -2.26 1.83
N MET A 158 12.78 -3.54 2.08
CA MET A 158 14.09 -4.13 1.80
C MET A 158 14.30 -4.40 0.31
N ALA A 159 13.24 -4.77 -0.44
CA ALA A 159 13.32 -4.87 -1.90
C ALA A 159 13.71 -3.51 -2.51
N LEU A 160 13.15 -2.41 -2.02
CA LEU A 160 13.53 -1.06 -2.44
C LEU A 160 15.01 -0.76 -2.16
N LEU A 161 15.53 -1.18 -1.00
CA LEU A 161 16.91 -0.92 -0.57
C LEU A 161 17.95 -1.83 -1.24
N TYR A 162 17.60 -3.06 -1.66
CA TYR A 162 18.52 -4.01 -2.29
C TYR A 162 18.40 -4.06 -3.82
N GLY A 163 17.31 -3.61 -4.38
CA GLY A 163 16.98 -3.78 -5.79
C GLY A 163 17.64 -2.76 -6.73
N ASN A 164 18.42 -1.81 -6.21
CA ASN A 164 19.06 -0.73 -6.98
C ASN A 164 18.08 0.09 -7.83
N SER A 165 16.85 0.23 -7.34
CA SER A 165 15.74 0.98 -7.96
C SER A 165 15.36 0.53 -9.38
N THR A 166 15.71 -0.68 -9.80
CA THR A 166 15.25 -1.25 -11.08
C THR A 166 13.97 -2.06 -10.87
N ILE A 167 12.98 -1.90 -11.75
CA ILE A 167 11.67 -2.54 -11.61
C ILE A 167 11.81 -4.07 -11.53
N ASP A 168 12.49 -4.68 -12.51
CA ASP A 168 12.63 -6.14 -12.60
C ASP A 168 13.27 -6.72 -11.35
N ARG A 169 14.36 -6.11 -10.86
CA ARG A 169 15.07 -6.59 -9.68
C ARG A 169 14.26 -6.40 -8.40
N ASN A 170 13.64 -5.23 -8.24
CA ASN A 170 12.85 -4.94 -7.05
C ASN A 170 11.63 -5.85 -6.95
N CYS A 171 10.90 -6.06 -8.06
CA CYS A 171 9.77 -6.99 -8.10
C CYS A 171 10.23 -8.44 -7.86
N ALA A 172 11.35 -8.86 -8.47
CA ALA A 172 11.90 -10.19 -8.24
C ALA A 172 12.25 -10.43 -6.76
N LEU A 173 12.91 -9.48 -6.09
CA LEU A 173 13.20 -9.58 -4.67
C LEU A 173 11.92 -9.66 -3.83
N ALA A 174 10.91 -8.84 -4.11
CA ALA A 174 9.63 -8.88 -3.40
C ALA A 174 8.94 -10.25 -3.53
N VAL A 175 8.94 -10.84 -4.74
CA VAL A 175 8.39 -12.18 -4.97
C VAL A 175 9.23 -13.26 -4.28
N MET A 176 10.57 -13.16 -4.32
CA MET A 176 11.48 -14.08 -3.62
C MET A 176 11.35 -14.02 -2.10
N GLY A 177 10.84 -12.91 -1.56
CA GLY A 177 10.52 -12.77 -0.14
C GLY A 177 9.36 -13.65 0.31
N GLY A 178 8.59 -14.23 -0.60
CA GLY A 178 7.44 -15.06 -0.27
C GLY A 178 6.31 -14.27 0.41
N MET A 179 5.56 -14.92 1.30
CA MET A 179 4.40 -14.37 2.00
C MET A 179 3.28 -13.93 1.03
N ASP A 180 2.84 -12.68 1.06
CA ASP A 180 1.79 -12.14 0.17
C ASP A 180 2.45 -11.48 -1.06
N THR A 181 2.87 -12.31 -2.01
CA THR A 181 3.76 -11.89 -3.11
C THR A 181 3.11 -10.97 -4.12
N ASP A 182 1.80 -11.09 -4.36
CA ASP A 182 1.06 -10.19 -5.26
C ASP A 182 0.98 -8.78 -4.67
N CYS A 183 0.71 -8.67 -3.38
CA CYS A 183 0.68 -7.39 -2.68
C CYS A 183 2.07 -6.73 -2.64
N THR A 184 3.11 -7.49 -2.28
CA THR A 184 4.46 -6.91 -2.14
C THR A 184 5.05 -6.52 -3.49
N ALA A 185 4.87 -7.35 -4.54
CA ALA A 185 5.36 -7.06 -5.88
C ALA A 185 4.59 -5.90 -6.54
N ALA A 186 3.27 -5.81 -6.38
CA ALA A 186 2.49 -4.68 -6.88
C ALA A 186 2.95 -3.36 -6.23
N THR A 187 3.06 -3.33 -4.91
CA THR A 187 3.48 -2.13 -4.18
C THR A 187 4.87 -1.66 -4.58
N ILE A 188 5.86 -2.57 -4.64
CA ILE A 188 7.21 -2.18 -5.05
C ILE A 188 7.27 -1.79 -6.53
N GLY A 189 6.47 -2.44 -7.39
CA GLY A 189 6.32 -2.11 -8.78
C GLY A 189 5.80 -0.69 -9.00
N SER A 190 4.82 -0.26 -8.21
CA SER A 190 4.29 1.11 -8.23
C SER A 190 5.36 2.15 -7.86
N ILE A 191 6.12 1.92 -6.80
CA ILE A 191 7.20 2.82 -6.37
C ILE A 191 8.30 2.89 -7.44
N THR A 192 8.80 1.74 -7.86
CA THR A 192 9.93 1.67 -8.80
C THR A 192 9.55 2.05 -10.23
N GLY A 193 8.28 1.91 -10.61
CA GLY A 193 7.75 2.40 -11.88
C GLY A 193 7.83 3.91 -12.00
N ILE A 194 7.58 4.65 -10.90
CA ILE A 194 7.77 6.10 -10.86
C ILE A 194 9.25 6.47 -10.96
N LEU A 195 10.11 5.72 -10.27
CA LEU A 195 11.57 5.96 -10.26
C LEU A 195 12.24 5.61 -11.60
N ASN A 196 11.58 4.82 -12.46
CA ASN A 196 12.09 4.34 -13.75
C ASN A 196 11.09 4.58 -14.88
N PRO A 197 10.76 5.83 -15.23
CA PRO A 197 9.75 6.15 -16.23
C PRO A 197 10.12 5.66 -17.63
N GLU A 198 11.41 5.45 -17.92
CA GLU A 198 11.92 4.95 -19.20
C GLU A 198 11.98 3.40 -19.25
N SER A 199 11.37 2.72 -18.29
CA SER A 199 11.37 1.25 -18.29
C SER A 199 10.53 0.70 -19.45
N HIS A 200 11.10 -0.26 -20.20
CA HIS A 200 10.39 -0.98 -21.25
C HIS A 200 9.50 -2.12 -20.74
N LEU A 201 9.32 -2.26 -19.44
CA LEU A 201 8.47 -3.30 -18.86
C LEU A 201 7.02 -3.18 -19.35
N ALA A 202 6.51 -1.96 -19.47
CA ALA A 202 5.14 -1.70 -19.95
C ALA A 202 4.88 -2.25 -21.37
N GLU A 203 5.90 -2.32 -22.23
CA GLU A 203 5.79 -2.89 -23.57
C GLU A 203 5.55 -4.41 -23.57
N ARG A 204 5.88 -5.08 -22.47
CA ARG A 204 5.75 -6.53 -22.26
C ARG A 204 4.44 -6.91 -21.58
N LEU A 205 3.69 -5.94 -21.07
CA LEU A 205 2.46 -6.15 -20.32
C LEU A 205 1.24 -5.81 -21.17
N ASN A 206 0.13 -6.50 -20.87
CA ASN A 206 -1.14 -6.15 -21.48
C ASN A 206 -1.66 -4.81 -20.91
N ASP A 207 -1.98 -3.87 -21.80
CA ASP A 207 -2.53 -2.56 -21.42
C ASP A 207 -4.02 -2.62 -21.02
N THR A 208 -4.68 -3.76 -21.17
CA THR A 208 -6.12 -3.88 -20.93
C THR A 208 -6.42 -4.29 -19.50
N ILE A 209 -7.31 -3.54 -18.84
CA ILE A 209 -7.89 -3.86 -17.55
C ILE A 209 -9.34 -4.27 -17.74
N GLU A 210 -9.69 -5.44 -17.24
CA GLU A 210 -11.06 -5.98 -17.23
C GLU A 210 -11.62 -5.95 -15.79
N PRO A 211 -12.31 -4.88 -15.38
CA PRO A 211 -12.86 -4.79 -14.03
C PRO A 211 -13.98 -5.82 -13.81
N ASN A 212 -13.90 -6.53 -12.70
CA ASN A 212 -14.88 -7.57 -12.34
C ASN A 212 -15.97 -7.04 -11.39
N PHE A 213 -16.47 -5.82 -11.61
CA PHE A 213 -17.54 -5.26 -10.79
C PHE A 213 -18.56 -4.46 -11.61
N ILE A 214 -19.77 -4.38 -11.08
CA ILE A 214 -20.92 -3.80 -11.75
C ILE A 214 -20.69 -2.31 -12.04
N GLY A 215 -20.91 -1.92 -13.29
CA GLY A 215 -20.88 -0.52 -13.72
C GLY A 215 -19.53 -0.05 -14.27
N GLU A 216 -18.50 -0.89 -14.24
CA GLU A 216 -17.22 -0.57 -14.86
C GLU A 216 -17.06 -1.28 -16.22
N SER A 217 -16.44 -0.58 -17.15
CA SER A 217 -16.10 -1.10 -18.47
C SER A 217 -14.63 -1.42 -18.58
N VAL A 218 -14.27 -2.27 -19.52
CA VAL A 218 -12.88 -2.51 -19.90
C VAL A 218 -12.20 -1.19 -20.24
N CYS A 219 -11.01 -0.98 -19.71
CA CYS A 219 -10.21 0.22 -19.98
C CYS A 219 -8.72 -0.13 -20.15
N SER A 220 -7.94 0.78 -20.72
CA SER A 220 -6.50 0.65 -20.77
C SER A 220 -5.82 1.27 -19.55
N MET A 221 -4.61 0.81 -19.21
CA MET A 221 -3.75 1.44 -18.21
C MET A 221 -3.51 2.92 -18.53
N LYS A 222 -3.33 3.26 -19.82
CA LYS A 222 -3.18 4.63 -20.27
C LYS A 222 -4.42 5.48 -19.93
N ALA A 223 -5.61 4.99 -20.24
CA ALA A 223 -6.85 5.71 -19.92
C ALA A 223 -7.02 5.91 -18.40
N LEU A 224 -6.63 4.91 -17.58
CA LEU A 224 -6.66 5.02 -16.13
C LEU A 224 -5.66 6.07 -15.62
N ALA A 225 -4.45 6.08 -16.18
CA ALA A 225 -3.43 7.07 -15.85
C ALA A 225 -3.89 8.50 -16.20
N GLU A 226 -4.52 8.71 -17.36
CA GLU A 226 -5.08 10.01 -17.77
C GLU A 226 -6.19 10.47 -16.80
N ARG A 227 -7.08 9.58 -16.38
CA ARG A 227 -8.11 9.88 -15.36
C ARG A 227 -7.47 10.25 -14.01
N THR A 228 -6.43 9.52 -13.59
CA THR A 228 -5.69 9.80 -12.34
C THR A 228 -5.01 11.16 -12.40
N LEU A 229 -4.37 11.51 -13.53
CA LEU A 229 -3.77 12.82 -13.74
C LEU A 229 -4.80 13.96 -13.68
N ALA A 230 -6.00 13.74 -14.23
CA ALA A 230 -7.08 14.72 -14.15
C ALA A 230 -7.53 14.95 -12.69
N VAL A 231 -7.59 13.90 -11.87
CA VAL A 231 -7.87 14.01 -10.42
C VAL A 231 -6.76 14.80 -9.71
N HIS A 232 -5.49 14.45 -9.96
CA HIS A 232 -4.35 15.16 -9.39
C HIS A 232 -4.39 16.68 -9.68
N ARG A 233 -4.69 17.07 -10.92
CA ARG A 233 -4.82 18.49 -11.31
C ARG A 233 -5.91 19.21 -10.52
N LYS A 234 -7.08 18.59 -10.34
CA LYS A 234 -8.18 19.15 -9.53
C LYS A 234 -7.77 19.32 -8.07
N ILE A 235 -7.09 18.34 -7.48
CA ILE A 235 -6.60 18.42 -6.10
C ILE A 235 -5.65 19.62 -5.94
N ARG A 236 -4.72 19.80 -6.87
CA ARG A 236 -3.79 20.94 -6.84
C ARG A 236 -4.48 22.30 -7.01
N GLU A 237 -5.55 22.39 -7.77
CA GLU A 237 -6.34 23.60 -7.92
C GLU A 237 -7.08 23.95 -6.63
N CYS A 238 -7.62 22.97 -5.92
CA CYS A 238 -8.31 23.17 -4.65
C CYS A 238 -7.37 23.51 -3.47
N ALA A 239 -6.08 23.25 -3.59
CA ALA A 239 -5.08 23.51 -2.55
C ALA A 239 -4.43 24.91 -2.67
N LYS A 240 -4.81 25.69 -3.68
CA LYS A 240 -4.41 27.10 -3.88
C LYS A 240 -5.45 28.03 -3.28
#